data_59208eafd411402b2c6df7d8b81a7579
#
_entry.id   59208eafd411402b2c6df7d8b81a7579
#
_cell.length_a   1.000
_cell.length_b   1.000
_cell.length_c   1.000
_cell.angle_alpha   90.00
_cell.angle_beta   90.00
_cell.angle_gamma   90.00
#
_symmetry.space_group_name_H-M   'P 1'
#
loop_
_entity.id
_entity.type
_entity.pdbx_description
1 polymer ?
#
loop_
_entity_poly.entity_id
_entity_poly.type
_entity_poly.pdbx_seq_one_letter_code
_entity_poly.pdbx_strand_id
1 'polypeptide(L)'
;MYHSLIISGRNTFDAWGMVPTSRPTVNPPSVKTTYVDLPASHGVLDYTTLLLEEPPFGQREGSWEFVLRPGASWANVYASVLNYLHGARHTVILEDDPAFQYEGRLQVRQWRSDPKYSRITIDYQLDPFKYSVVSSGETDWLWNDLFAADIRYGRFSVAGTKYRNLINEGMKAAIPTFNCTAPMTVQFGGRSYALVRGKNYNANLALKPGDNIMVFSGNGDVTVNYREVSL
;
A
#
# COMPACT_ATOMS: atom_id res chain seq x y z
N MET A 1 -2.80 -18.16 -17.79
CA MET A 1 -2.63 -17.21 -16.68
C MET A 1 -3.94 -17.21 -15.92
N TYR A 2 -3.92 -17.48 -14.64
CA TYR A 2 -5.16 -17.71 -13.86
C TYR A 2 -5.63 -16.49 -13.07
N HIS A 3 -4.97 -15.33 -13.24
CA HIS A 3 -5.25 -14.10 -12.49
C HIS A 3 -5.32 -14.34 -10.98
N SER A 4 -4.35 -15.07 -10.44
CA SER A 4 -4.30 -15.43 -9.04
C SER A 4 -4.07 -14.20 -8.13
N LEU A 5 -4.34 -14.38 -6.84
CA LEU A 5 -4.00 -13.40 -5.81
C LEU A 5 -2.76 -13.90 -5.05
N ILE A 6 -1.91 -12.96 -4.64
CA ILE A 6 -0.85 -13.24 -3.69
C ILE A 6 -1.28 -12.65 -2.34
N ILE A 7 -1.56 -13.52 -1.37
CA ILE A 7 -2.04 -13.13 -0.04
C ILE A 7 -0.95 -13.41 0.98
N SER A 8 -0.37 -12.36 1.55
CA SER A 8 0.76 -12.43 2.51
C SER A 8 1.87 -13.37 2.02
N GLY A 9 2.25 -13.22 0.74
CA GLY A 9 3.31 -13.98 0.10
C GLY A 9 2.91 -15.36 -0.43
N ARG A 10 1.66 -15.80 -0.27
CA ARG A 10 1.15 -17.08 -0.82
C ARG A 10 0.28 -16.83 -2.05
N ASN A 11 0.64 -17.44 -3.16
CA ASN A 11 -0.19 -17.44 -4.36
C ASN A 11 -1.39 -18.38 -4.17
N THR A 12 -2.61 -17.91 -4.46
CA THR A 12 -3.85 -18.66 -4.24
C THR A 12 -3.95 -19.93 -5.09
N PHE A 13 -3.38 -19.91 -6.29
CA PHE A 13 -3.35 -21.08 -7.17
C PHE A 13 -2.30 -22.11 -6.70
N ASP A 14 -1.07 -21.67 -6.43
CA ASP A 14 0.02 -22.56 -6.07
C ASP A 14 -0.17 -23.21 -4.69
N ALA A 15 -0.65 -22.43 -3.71
CA ALA A 15 -0.81 -22.89 -2.34
C ALA A 15 -2.06 -23.77 -2.14
N TRP A 16 -3.15 -23.45 -2.84
CA TRP A 16 -4.47 -24.06 -2.58
C TRP A 16 -5.18 -24.58 -3.82
N GLY A 17 -4.63 -24.39 -5.02
CA GLY A 17 -5.30 -24.77 -6.27
C GLY A 17 -6.57 -23.96 -6.53
N MET A 18 -6.67 -22.76 -5.99
CA MET A 18 -7.82 -21.87 -6.14
C MET A 18 -7.70 -21.06 -7.42
N VAL A 19 -8.71 -21.14 -8.28
CA VAL A 19 -8.81 -20.38 -9.53
C VAL A 19 -9.96 -19.39 -9.38
N PRO A 20 -9.74 -18.10 -9.59
CA PRO A 20 -10.81 -17.12 -9.56
C PRO A 20 -11.88 -17.41 -10.64
N THR A 21 -13.15 -17.25 -10.31
CA THR A 21 -14.27 -17.41 -11.26
C THR A 21 -14.35 -16.27 -12.27
N SER A 22 -13.86 -15.09 -11.88
CA SER A 22 -13.71 -13.90 -12.72
C SER A 22 -12.38 -13.22 -12.37
N ARG A 23 -11.93 -12.33 -13.22
CA ARG A 23 -10.72 -11.51 -12.95
C ARG A 23 -10.88 -10.79 -11.62
N PRO A 24 -10.01 -11.03 -10.63
CA PRO A 24 -10.10 -10.37 -9.34
C PRO A 24 -9.91 -8.86 -9.49
N THR A 25 -10.82 -8.11 -8.92
CA THR A 25 -10.76 -6.65 -8.84
C THR A 25 -10.98 -6.21 -7.41
N VAL A 26 -10.52 -5.02 -7.09
CA VAL A 26 -10.79 -4.37 -5.80
C VAL A 26 -11.66 -3.14 -6.05
N ASN A 27 -12.81 -3.08 -5.39
CA ASN A 27 -13.73 -1.97 -5.52
C ASN A 27 -13.07 -0.65 -5.09
N PRO A 28 -13.44 0.49 -5.69
CA PRO A 28 -12.98 1.79 -5.20
C PRO A 28 -13.48 2.04 -3.79
N PRO A 29 -12.75 2.81 -2.97
CA PRO A 29 -13.21 3.16 -1.63
C PRO A 29 -14.39 4.13 -1.72
N SER A 30 -15.33 4.02 -0.78
CA SER A 30 -16.41 5.00 -0.65
C SER A 30 -15.87 6.33 -0.13
N VAL A 31 -16.38 7.44 -0.63
CA VAL A 31 -16.11 8.76 -0.05
C VAL A 31 -16.99 8.93 1.19
N LYS A 32 -16.40 9.31 2.32
CA LYS A 32 -17.15 9.68 3.52
C LYS A 32 -17.56 11.14 3.41
N THR A 33 -18.86 11.38 3.24
CA THR A 33 -19.41 12.72 3.12
C THR A 33 -20.12 13.12 4.42
N THR A 34 -20.03 14.39 4.78
CA THR A 34 -20.74 14.97 5.92
C THR A 34 -21.54 16.17 5.46
N TYR A 35 -22.87 16.00 5.45
CA TYR A 35 -23.80 17.06 5.10
C TYR A 35 -24.60 17.49 6.33
N VAL A 36 -24.85 18.78 6.46
CA VAL A 36 -25.66 19.34 7.55
C VAL A 36 -26.81 20.13 6.95
N ASP A 37 -28.06 19.76 7.33
CA ASP A 37 -29.25 20.51 6.99
C ASP A 37 -29.35 21.75 7.82
N LEU A 38 -29.60 22.90 7.19
CA LEU A 38 -29.90 24.14 7.86
C LEU A 38 -31.42 24.35 7.87
N PRO A 39 -32.02 24.54 9.05
CA PRO A 39 -33.45 24.90 9.14
C PRO A 39 -33.77 26.15 8.32
N ALA A 40 -34.86 26.11 7.54
CA ALA A 40 -35.33 27.18 6.69
C ALA A 40 -34.39 27.62 5.54
N SER A 41 -33.39 26.77 5.17
CA SER A 41 -32.54 26.98 4.01
C SER A 41 -32.86 25.95 2.92
N HIS A 42 -32.60 26.32 1.67
CA HIS A 42 -32.62 25.39 0.56
C HIS A 42 -31.22 24.76 0.40
N GLY A 43 -31.15 23.39 0.34
CA GLY A 43 -29.93 22.65 0.21
C GLY A 43 -29.26 22.29 1.53
N VAL A 44 -28.10 21.65 1.44
CA VAL A 44 -27.30 21.18 2.58
C VAL A 44 -25.92 21.85 2.58
N LEU A 45 -25.33 22.05 3.73
CA LEU A 45 -23.94 22.46 3.84
C LEU A 45 -23.03 21.20 3.77
N ASP A 46 -22.04 21.25 2.91
CA ASP A 46 -21.04 20.21 2.79
C ASP A 46 -19.85 20.50 3.71
N TYR A 47 -19.72 19.72 4.77
CA TYR A 47 -18.59 19.74 5.71
C TYR A 47 -17.57 18.64 5.46
N THR A 48 -17.65 17.96 4.34
CA THR A 48 -16.79 16.80 4.03
C THR A 48 -15.30 17.13 4.11
N THR A 49 -14.91 18.32 3.68
CA THR A 49 -13.51 18.77 3.65
C THR A 49 -13.16 19.78 4.75
N LEU A 50 -14.04 19.99 5.75
CA LEU A 50 -13.84 21.01 6.79
C LEU A 50 -12.55 20.82 7.60
N LEU A 51 -12.18 19.58 7.90
CA LEU A 51 -10.99 19.23 8.70
C LEU A 51 -9.79 18.78 7.85
N LEU A 52 -10.01 18.43 6.61
CA LEU A 52 -8.99 17.92 5.70
C LEU A 52 -9.18 18.62 4.34
N GLU A 53 -8.09 18.94 3.68
CA GLU A 53 -8.12 19.51 2.32
C GLU A 53 -8.72 18.55 1.29
N GLU A 54 -8.73 17.25 1.60
CA GLU A 54 -9.25 16.17 0.75
C GLU A 54 -10.36 15.39 1.46
N PRO A 55 -11.34 14.85 0.70
CA PRO A 55 -12.39 14.05 1.30
C PRO A 55 -11.80 12.76 1.93
N PRO A 56 -12.28 12.36 3.12
CA PRO A 56 -11.88 11.11 3.74
C PRO A 56 -12.53 9.93 3.01
N PHE A 57 -11.77 8.82 2.90
CA PHE A 57 -12.25 7.59 2.28
C PHE A 57 -12.62 6.53 3.31
N GLY A 58 -13.63 5.72 2.97
CA GLY A 58 -13.99 4.51 3.68
C GLY A 58 -13.10 3.33 3.25
N GLN A 59 -13.31 2.19 3.88
CA GLN A 59 -12.66 0.94 3.47
C GLN A 59 -13.18 0.50 2.10
N ARG A 60 -12.35 -0.28 1.39
CA ARG A 60 -12.76 -0.98 0.18
C ARG A 60 -13.39 -2.30 0.58
N GLU A 61 -14.60 -2.55 0.14
CA GLU A 61 -15.33 -3.76 0.49
C GLU A 61 -15.77 -4.51 -0.77
N GLY A 62 -15.77 -5.83 -0.68
CA GLY A 62 -16.19 -6.69 -1.76
C GLY A 62 -15.88 -8.15 -1.48
N SER A 63 -15.94 -8.96 -2.51
CA SER A 63 -15.65 -10.39 -2.41
C SER A 63 -15.03 -10.94 -3.69
N TRP A 64 -14.24 -11.99 -3.53
CA TRP A 64 -13.72 -12.79 -4.62
C TRP A 64 -14.25 -14.21 -4.49
N GLU A 65 -14.69 -14.78 -5.60
CA GLU A 65 -15.12 -16.16 -5.69
C GLU A 65 -14.07 -17.01 -6.42
N PHE A 66 -13.75 -18.15 -5.84
CA PHE A 66 -12.79 -19.10 -6.37
C PHE A 66 -13.41 -20.46 -6.57
N VAL A 67 -12.96 -21.16 -7.60
CA VAL A 67 -13.24 -22.58 -7.85
C VAL A 67 -11.98 -23.36 -7.51
N LEU A 68 -12.14 -24.50 -6.85
CA LEU A 68 -11.04 -25.39 -6.56
C LEU A 68 -10.71 -26.27 -7.78
N ARG A 69 -9.44 -26.49 -8.00
CA ARG A 69 -8.92 -27.40 -9.03
C ARG A 69 -9.48 -28.80 -8.81
N PRO A 70 -9.92 -29.50 -9.88
CA PRO A 70 -10.36 -30.89 -9.78
C PRO A 70 -9.29 -31.80 -9.12
N GLY A 71 -9.74 -32.69 -8.23
CA GLY A 71 -8.84 -33.62 -7.52
C GLY A 71 -8.26 -33.10 -6.20
N ALA A 72 -8.43 -31.82 -5.87
CA ALA A 72 -8.05 -31.33 -4.56
C ALA A 72 -9.06 -31.79 -3.48
N SER A 73 -8.54 -32.20 -2.33
CA SER A 73 -9.41 -32.47 -1.17
C SER A 73 -9.95 -31.14 -0.65
N TRP A 74 -11.22 -30.84 -0.97
CA TRP A 74 -11.84 -29.59 -0.60
C TRP A 74 -11.81 -29.32 0.92
N ALA A 75 -12.00 -30.35 1.75
CA ALA A 75 -11.98 -30.21 3.20
C ALA A 75 -10.61 -29.73 3.71
N ASN A 76 -9.53 -30.29 3.17
CA ASN A 76 -8.17 -29.88 3.54
C ASN A 76 -7.86 -28.47 3.04
N VAL A 77 -8.26 -28.16 1.81
CA VAL A 77 -8.07 -26.80 1.25
C VAL A 77 -8.87 -25.79 2.07
N TYR A 78 -10.15 -26.09 2.33
CA TYR A 78 -11.00 -25.20 3.12
C TYR A 78 -10.43 -24.94 4.51
N ALA A 79 -10.04 -25.99 5.24
CA ALA A 79 -9.43 -25.84 6.57
C ALA A 79 -8.13 -25.03 6.52
N SER A 80 -7.29 -25.26 5.51
CA SER A 80 -6.03 -24.51 5.32
C SER A 80 -6.30 -23.04 5.02
N VAL A 81 -7.25 -22.74 4.12
CA VAL A 81 -7.63 -21.35 3.77
C VAL A 81 -8.25 -20.66 4.98
N LEU A 82 -9.18 -21.32 5.69
CA LEU A 82 -9.84 -20.78 6.87
C LEU A 82 -8.83 -20.44 7.97
N ASN A 83 -7.95 -21.37 8.31
CA ASN A 83 -6.94 -21.17 9.35
C ASN A 83 -5.92 -20.08 9.00
N TYR A 84 -5.66 -19.85 7.72
CA TYR A 84 -4.68 -18.86 7.27
C TYR A 84 -5.30 -17.48 7.11
N LEU A 85 -6.50 -17.37 6.55
CA LEU A 85 -7.07 -16.08 6.13
C LEU A 85 -8.09 -15.50 7.09
N HIS A 86 -8.89 -16.36 7.77
CA HIS A 86 -10.13 -15.90 8.38
C HIS A 86 -9.91 -14.92 9.53
N GLY A 87 -10.39 -13.69 9.35
CA GLY A 87 -10.36 -12.62 10.35
C GLY A 87 -9.01 -11.92 10.54
N ALA A 88 -7.93 -12.46 9.98
CA ALA A 88 -6.62 -11.86 10.08
C ALA A 88 -6.43 -10.69 9.08
N ARG A 89 -5.49 -9.80 9.38
CA ARG A 89 -5.06 -8.74 8.48
C ARG A 89 -3.98 -9.29 7.54
N HIS A 90 -4.17 -9.08 6.25
CA HIS A 90 -3.30 -9.58 5.19
C HIS A 90 -2.89 -8.49 4.22
N THR A 91 -1.78 -8.70 3.54
CA THR A 91 -1.45 -7.99 2.31
C THR A 91 -1.99 -8.78 1.13
N VAL A 92 -2.55 -8.09 0.14
CA VAL A 92 -3.10 -8.68 -1.08
C VAL A 92 -2.49 -7.99 -2.28
N ILE A 93 -1.89 -8.76 -3.18
CA ILE A 93 -1.36 -8.29 -4.46
C ILE A 93 -2.16 -8.98 -5.55
N LEU A 94 -2.66 -8.18 -6.50
CA LEU A 94 -3.31 -8.69 -7.70
C LEU A 94 -2.23 -9.09 -8.71
N GLU A 95 -2.34 -10.24 -9.35
CA GLU A 95 -1.41 -10.64 -10.42
C GLU A 95 -1.40 -9.63 -11.59
N ASP A 96 -2.52 -8.92 -11.79
CA ASP A 96 -2.67 -7.89 -12.81
C ASP A 96 -2.10 -6.52 -12.43
N ASP A 97 -1.83 -6.28 -11.14
CA ASP A 97 -1.24 -5.04 -10.62
C ASP A 97 -0.13 -5.37 -9.59
N PRO A 98 0.97 -6.01 -10.04
CA PRO A 98 2.00 -6.53 -9.13
C PRO A 98 2.85 -5.43 -8.47
N ALA A 99 2.76 -4.19 -8.95
CA ALA A 99 3.49 -3.06 -8.38
C ALA A 99 2.88 -2.57 -7.06
N PHE A 100 1.62 -2.90 -6.78
CA PHE A 100 0.90 -2.44 -5.62
C PHE A 100 0.34 -3.57 -4.77
N GLN A 101 0.27 -3.33 -3.47
CA GLN A 101 -0.39 -4.19 -2.50
C GLN A 101 -1.50 -3.44 -1.79
N TYR A 102 -2.57 -4.16 -1.49
CA TYR A 102 -3.63 -3.74 -0.60
C TYR A 102 -3.41 -4.35 0.78
N GLU A 103 -3.87 -3.68 1.82
CA GLU A 103 -3.80 -4.19 3.19
C GLU A 103 -5.18 -4.17 3.83
N GLY A 104 -5.54 -5.23 4.54
CA GLY A 104 -6.83 -5.29 5.22
C GLY A 104 -7.17 -6.67 5.75
N ARG A 105 -8.42 -6.83 6.16
CA ARG A 105 -8.92 -8.08 6.70
C ARG A 105 -9.63 -8.90 5.64
N LEU A 106 -9.37 -10.21 5.68
CA LEU A 106 -10.01 -11.19 4.82
C LEU A 106 -10.86 -12.12 5.67
N GLN A 107 -12.02 -12.49 5.13
CA GLN A 107 -12.94 -13.40 5.78
C GLN A 107 -13.49 -14.40 4.78
N VAL A 108 -13.43 -15.66 5.10
CA VAL A 108 -14.11 -16.70 4.33
C VAL A 108 -15.59 -16.62 4.67
N ARG A 109 -16.43 -16.19 3.70
CA ARG A 109 -17.89 -16.04 3.90
C ARG A 109 -18.60 -17.33 3.66
N GLN A 110 -18.36 -17.94 2.51
CA GLN A 110 -19.11 -19.09 2.05
C GLN A 110 -18.19 -20.07 1.34
N TRP A 111 -18.46 -21.32 1.54
CA TRP A 111 -17.91 -22.40 0.74
C TRP A 111 -19.02 -23.33 0.31
N ARG A 112 -18.89 -23.89 -0.87
CA ARG A 112 -19.83 -24.84 -1.42
C ARG A 112 -19.06 -26.00 -2.02
N SER A 113 -19.39 -27.20 -1.60
CA SER A 113 -18.84 -28.41 -2.17
C SER A 113 -19.88 -29.05 -3.10
N ASP A 114 -19.60 -28.97 -4.38
CA ASP A 114 -20.39 -29.66 -5.42
C ASP A 114 -19.59 -30.86 -5.95
N PRO A 115 -20.23 -31.89 -6.49
CA PRO A 115 -19.56 -33.09 -7.01
C PRO A 115 -18.52 -32.80 -8.09
N LYS A 116 -18.68 -31.70 -8.84
CA LYS A 116 -17.75 -31.30 -9.92
C LYS A 116 -16.86 -30.15 -9.56
N TYR A 117 -17.36 -29.17 -8.79
CA TYR A 117 -16.63 -27.92 -8.51
C TYR A 117 -16.95 -27.43 -7.10
N SER A 118 -15.95 -27.37 -6.26
CA SER A 118 -16.05 -26.70 -4.97
C SER A 118 -15.73 -25.22 -5.12
N ARG A 119 -16.50 -24.36 -4.42
CA ARG A 119 -16.32 -22.90 -4.45
C ARG A 119 -16.02 -22.36 -3.07
N ILE A 120 -15.17 -21.34 -3.03
CA ILE A 120 -14.86 -20.58 -1.81
C ILE A 120 -15.03 -19.10 -2.13
N THR A 121 -15.81 -18.40 -1.30
CA THR A 121 -15.97 -16.95 -1.38
C THR A 121 -15.20 -16.31 -0.22
N ILE A 122 -14.35 -15.37 -0.56
CA ILE A 122 -13.54 -14.59 0.39
C ILE A 122 -14.01 -13.15 0.31
N ASP A 123 -14.51 -12.62 1.43
CA ASP A 123 -14.79 -11.20 1.58
C ASP A 123 -13.55 -10.46 1.99
N TYR A 124 -13.45 -9.23 1.51
CA TYR A 124 -12.37 -8.34 1.89
C TYR A 124 -12.90 -7.01 2.43
N GLN A 125 -12.20 -6.52 3.46
CA GLN A 125 -12.26 -5.16 3.96
C GLN A 125 -10.84 -4.61 3.95
N LEU A 126 -10.51 -3.87 2.88
CA LEU A 126 -9.16 -3.36 2.65
C LEU A 126 -9.10 -1.86 2.98
N ASP A 127 -7.93 -1.41 3.32
CA ASP A 127 -7.66 0.01 3.50
C ASP A 127 -7.98 0.78 2.21
N PRO A 128 -8.35 2.06 2.31
CA PRO A 128 -8.76 2.83 1.14
C PRO A 128 -7.66 2.99 0.09
N PHE A 129 -6.41 2.94 0.51
CA PHE A 129 -5.25 3.14 -0.36
C PHE A 129 -4.50 1.83 -0.62
N LYS A 130 -3.91 1.73 -1.79
CA LYS A 130 -2.91 0.72 -2.12
C LYS A 130 -1.51 1.29 -1.93
N TYR A 131 -0.57 0.43 -1.56
CA TYR A 131 0.81 0.79 -1.25
C TYR A 131 1.75 0.17 -2.27
N SER A 132 2.77 0.90 -2.69
CA SER A 132 3.83 0.32 -3.52
C SER A 132 4.44 -0.90 -2.82
N VAL A 133 4.60 -2.00 -3.56
CA VAL A 133 5.26 -3.23 -3.06
C VAL A 133 6.72 -2.96 -2.79
N VAL A 134 7.35 -2.16 -3.65
CA VAL A 134 8.77 -1.81 -3.55
C VAL A 134 8.93 -0.55 -2.72
N SER A 135 9.79 -0.61 -1.70
CA SER A 135 10.21 0.56 -0.95
C SER A 135 11.31 1.30 -1.71
N SER A 136 11.28 2.63 -1.68
CA SER A 136 12.26 3.49 -2.38
C SER A 136 13.73 3.20 -2.06
N GLY A 137 14.02 2.55 -0.92
CA GLY A 137 15.38 2.18 -0.51
C GLY A 137 15.86 0.80 -0.95
N GLU A 138 14.98 -0.03 -1.52
CA GLU A 138 15.30 -1.43 -1.87
C GLU A 138 15.79 -1.60 -3.29
N THR A 139 15.59 -0.63 -4.17
CA THR A 139 15.97 -0.71 -5.58
C THR A 139 16.69 0.55 -6.05
N ASP A 140 17.90 0.38 -6.56
CA ASP A 140 18.50 1.33 -7.49
C ASP A 140 17.78 1.13 -8.84
N TRP A 141 16.66 1.81 -9.04
CA TRP A 141 15.81 1.61 -10.22
C TRP A 141 16.38 2.31 -11.45
N LEU A 142 17.00 1.53 -12.32
CA LEU A 142 17.43 1.92 -13.68
C LEU A 142 16.41 1.55 -14.77
N TRP A 143 15.28 0.89 -14.45
CA TRP A 143 14.50 0.22 -15.49
C TRP A 143 13.16 0.83 -15.88
N ASN A 144 12.54 1.68 -15.06
CA ASN A 144 11.21 2.20 -15.40
C ASN A 144 11.19 3.62 -15.98
N ASP A 145 12.31 4.32 -15.99
CA ASP A 145 12.36 5.68 -16.54
C ASP A 145 13.53 5.86 -17.50
N LEU A 146 13.46 5.22 -18.67
CA LEU A 146 14.37 5.49 -19.77
C LEU A 146 14.24 6.94 -20.28
N PHE A 147 13.24 7.69 -19.81
CA PHE A 147 12.92 9.05 -20.24
C PHE A 147 12.79 10.08 -19.10
N ALA A 148 12.88 9.70 -17.86
CA ALA A 148 12.86 10.65 -16.74
C ALA A 148 14.28 10.95 -16.28
N ALA A 149 14.63 12.23 -16.30
CA ALA A 149 15.93 12.73 -15.89
C ALA A 149 16.20 12.62 -14.38
N ASP A 150 15.25 12.11 -13.60
CA ASP A 150 15.33 12.04 -12.15
C ASP A 150 15.50 10.59 -11.68
N ILE A 151 16.77 10.21 -11.50
CA ILE A 151 17.14 8.95 -10.89
C ILE A 151 16.72 9.01 -9.40
N ARG A 152 15.78 8.16 -9.00
CA ARG A 152 15.37 8.02 -7.60
C ARG A 152 16.43 7.30 -6.81
N TYR A 153 17.26 8.04 -6.11
CA TYR A 153 18.28 7.46 -5.26
C TYR A 153 17.73 7.20 -3.85
N GLY A 154 17.29 5.99 -3.58
CA GLY A 154 16.98 5.55 -2.22
C GLY A 154 18.22 5.43 -1.32
N ARG A 155 19.43 5.39 -1.92
CA ARG A 155 20.70 5.32 -1.21
C ARG A 155 21.71 6.31 -1.79
N PHE A 156 22.40 7.05 -0.93
CA PHE A 156 23.44 8.01 -1.33
C PHE A 156 24.42 8.28 -0.21
N SER A 157 25.63 8.71 -0.58
CA SER A 157 26.67 9.13 0.37
C SER A 157 26.62 10.65 0.54
N VAL A 158 26.79 11.12 1.77
CA VAL A 158 26.93 12.52 2.17
C VAL A 158 28.36 12.75 2.58
N ALA A 159 29.00 13.78 2.01
CA ALA A 159 30.31 14.28 2.40
C ALA A 159 30.20 15.79 2.51
N GLY A 160 30.13 16.29 3.75
CA GLY A 160 29.85 17.71 4.05
C GLY A 160 28.34 17.99 3.89
N THR A 161 27.94 18.70 2.84
CA THR A 161 26.54 19.07 2.58
C THR A 161 26.08 18.51 1.24
N LYS A 162 24.89 17.88 1.22
CA LYS A 162 24.31 17.31 0.00
C LYS A 162 22.81 17.60 -0.11
N TYR A 163 22.41 18.09 -1.26
CA TYR A 163 21.01 18.30 -1.64
C TYR A 163 20.44 17.02 -2.26
N ARG A 164 19.23 16.66 -1.86
CA ARG A 164 18.47 15.56 -2.49
C ARG A 164 17.01 15.94 -2.63
N ASN A 165 16.48 15.70 -3.81
CA ASN A 165 15.05 15.72 -4.05
C ASN A 165 14.50 14.31 -3.84
N LEU A 166 13.60 14.15 -2.87
CA LEU A 166 12.86 12.91 -2.64
C LEU A 166 11.48 13.07 -3.26
N ILE A 167 11.25 12.41 -4.37
CA ILE A 167 10.00 12.51 -5.12
C ILE A 167 9.00 11.51 -4.53
N ASN A 168 7.81 11.99 -4.17
CA ASN A 168 6.67 11.17 -3.78
C ASN A 168 5.61 11.27 -4.87
N GLU A 169 5.48 10.25 -5.71
CA GLU A 169 4.44 10.18 -6.76
C GLU A 169 3.09 9.70 -6.22
N GLY A 170 3.04 9.34 -4.94
CA GLY A 170 1.79 8.96 -4.27
C GLY A 170 0.85 10.13 -4.07
N MET A 171 -0.42 9.82 -3.83
CA MET A 171 -1.46 10.82 -3.56
C MET A 171 -1.42 11.37 -2.14
N LYS A 172 -0.73 10.71 -1.22
CA LYS A 172 -0.65 11.09 0.21
C LYS A 172 0.78 11.35 0.64
N ALA A 173 0.91 12.16 1.68
CA ALA A 173 2.19 12.36 2.32
C ALA A 173 2.73 11.03 2.87
N ALA A 174 3.99 10.73 2.56
CA ALA A 174 4.70 9.55 3.03
C ALA A 174 5.74 9.95 4.09
N ILE A 175 5.79 9.24 5.21
CA ILE A 175 6.79 9.49 6.25
C ILE A 175 7.98 8.57 5.99
N PRO A 176 9.16 9.11 5.59
CA PRO A 176 10.32 8.29 5.31
C PRO A 176 10.98 7.78 6.59
N THR A 177 11.61 6.63 6.48
CA THR A 177 12.59 6.14 7.43
C THR A 177 13.99 6.33 6.86
N PHE A 178 14.86 6.99 7.60
CA PHE A 178 16.26 7.16 7.23
C PHE A 178 17.13 6.17 7.98
N ASN A 179 17.96 5.42 7.27
CA ASN A 179 18.97 4.57 7.87
C ASN A 179 20.35 5.17 7.57
N CYS A 180 21.01 5.67 8.60
CA CYS A 180 22.27 6.41 8.50
C CYS A 180 23.45 5.60 9.04
N THR A 181 24.58 5.59 8.35
CA THR A 181 25.80 4.92 8.82
C THR A 181 26.55 5.73 9.88
N ALA A 182 26.33 7.06 9.93
CA ALA A 182 26.89 7.99 10.90
C ALA A 182 25.86 9.05 11.30
N PRO A 183 26.03 9.75 12.44
CA PRO A 183 25.19 10.88 12.81
C PRO A 183 25.30 12.01 11.78
N MET A 184 24.16 12.63 11.46
CA MET A 184 24.06 13.74 10.52
C MET A 184 22.84 14.60 10.81
N THR A 185 22.67 15.69 10.08
CA THR A 185 21.52 16.58 10.17
C THR A 185 20.80 16.63 8.82
N VAL A 186 19.47 16.65 8.84
CA VAL A 186 18.67 16.92 7.65
C VAL A 186 17.87 18.20 7.85
N GLN A 187 17.89 19.09 6.86
CA GLN A 187 17.03 20.26 6.80
C GLN A 187 15.88 19.99 5.83
N PHE A 188 14.65 20.25 6.30
CA PHE A 188 13.45 20.11 5.52
C PHE A 188 12.37 21.10 5.98
N GLY A 189 11.71 21.79 5.03
CA GLY A 189 10.68 22.78 5.35
C GLY A 189 11.16 23.92 6.26
N GLY A 190 12.41 24.34 6.12
CA GLY A 190 13.02 25.40 6.94
C GLY A 190 13.43 24.99 8.37
N ARG A 191 13.30 23.71 8.71
CA ARG A 191 13.68 23.15 10.02
C ARG A 191 14.81 22.16 9.90
N SER A 192 15.62 22.03 10.96
CA SER A 192 16.73 21.07 11.03
C SER A 192 16.37 19.94 12.00
N TYR A 193 16.67 18.72 11.59
CA TYR A 193 16.42 17.50 12.36
C TYR A 193 17.72 16.70 12.48
N ALA A 194 18.05 16.28 13.69
CA ALA A 194 19.19 15.40 13.91
C ALA A 194 18.82 13.96 13.56
N LEU A 195 19.69 13.29 12.81
CA LEU A 195 19.63 11.87 12.51
C LEU A 195 20.78 11.17 13.23
N VAL A 196 20.47 10.11 13.96
CA VAL A 196 21.48 9.28 14.64
C VAL A 196 21.91 8.13 13.73
N ARG A 197 23.01 7.47 14.06
CA ARG A 197 23.41 6.24 13.38
C ARG A 197 22.32 5.17 13.52
N GLY A 198 21.99 4.50 12.42
CA GLY A 198 20.95 3.50 12.35
C GLY A 198 19.61 4.08 11.87
N LYS A 199 18.52 3.44 12.27
CA LYS A 199 17.16 3.76 11.80
C LYS A 199 16.58 4.97 12.51
N ASN A 200 16.14 5.97 11.75
CA ASN A 200 15.52 7.19 12.22
C ASN A 200 14.11 7.32 11.64
N TYR A 201 13.14 7.66 12.47
CA TYR A 201 11.77 7.95 12.10
C TYR A 201 11.34 9.27 12.73
N ASN A 202 10.79 10.18 11.93
CA ASN A 202 10.27 11.45 12.43
C ASN A 202 9.05 11.86 11.60
N ALA A 203 7.90 11.95 12.26
CA ALA A 203 6.63 12.30 11.64
C ALA A 203 6.62 13.71 10.99
N ASN A 204 7.48 14.62 11.44
CA ASN A 204 7.60 15.96 10.87
C ASN A 204 8.35 15.99 9.51
N LEU A 205 8.95 14.87 9.12
CA LEU A 205 9.64 14.72 7.83
C LEU A 205 8.73 14.08 6.77
N ALA A 206 7.44 14.40 6.79
CA ALA A 206 6.49 13.86 5.82
C ALA A 206 6.74 14.44 4.43
N LEU A 207 7.01 13.56 3.47
CA LEU A 207 7.16 13.87 2.04
C LEU A 207 5.79 14.13 1.45
N LYS A 208 5.50 15.35 1.05
CA LYS A 208 4.27 15.69 0.33
C LYS A 208 4.27 15.09 -1.08
N PRO A 209 3.11 14.91 -1.71
CA PRO A 209 3.07 14.58 -3.14
C PRO A 209 3.91 15.55 -3.96
N GLY A 210 4.70 15.02 -4.90
CA GLY A 210 5.64 15.77 -5.72
C GLY A 210 7.04 15.88 -5.10
N ASP A 211 7.70 16.99 -5.38
CA ASP A 211 9.11 17.26 -5.03
C ASP A 211 9.29 17.61 -3.56
N ASN A 212 10.27 16.97 -2.91
CA ASN A 212 10.63 17.22 -1.53
C ASN A 212 12.14 17.42 -1.41
N ILE A 213 12.59 18.67 -1.46
CA ILE A 213 14.01 19.00 -1.39
C ILE A 213 14.48 18.94 0.06
N MET A 214 15.45 18.09 0.34
CA MET A 214 16.13 17.94 1.61
C MET A 214 17.62 18.24 1.51
N VAL A 215 18.18 18.82 2.56
CA VAL A 215 19.61 19.12 2.66
C VAL A 215 20.20 18.30 3.78
N PHE A 216 21.08 17.38 3.44
CA PHE A 216 21.79 16.53 4.41
C PHE A 216 23.16 17.14 4.71
N SER A 217 23.54 17.19 5.98
CA SER A 217 24.83 17.69 6.43
C SER A 217 25.49 16.70 7.39
N GLY A 218 26.70 16.24 7.05
CA GLY A 218 27.45 15.24 7.80
C GLY A 218 28.33 14.40 6.88
N ASN A 219 28.82 13.26 7.38
CA ASN A 219 29.64 12.32 6.60
C ASN A 219 29.15 10.90 6.84
N GLY A 220 28.73 10.22 5.77
CA GLY A 220 28.27 8.85 5.82
C GLY A 220 27.22 8.54 4.74
N ASP A 221 26.71 7.31 4.76
CA ASP A 221 25.69 6.87 3.82
C ASP A 221 24.29 6.98 4.43
N VAL A 222 23.33 7.33 3.60
CA VAL A 222 21.91 7.40 3.94
C VAL A 222 21.14 6.50 3.01
N THR A 223 20.28 5.66 3.59
CA THR A 223 19.24 4.93 2.86
C THR A 223 17.88 5.47 3.30
N VAL A 224 17.07 5.89 2.34
CA VAL A 224 15.75 6.46 2.58
C VAL A 224 14.70 5.45 2.13
N ASN A 225 13.83 5.05 3.04
CA ASN A 225 12.75 4.10 2.77
C ASN A 225 11.39 4.75 3.02
N TYR A 226 10.58 4.83 2.00
CA TYR A 226 9.16 5.19 2.08
C TYR A 226 8.38 4.41 1.05
N ARG A 227 7.07 4.31 1.23
CA ARG A 227 6.15 3.68 0.28
C ARG A 227 5.18 4.71 -0.22
N GLU A 228 5.02 4.74 -1.50
CA GLU A 228 4.04 5.59 -2.16
C GLU A 228 2.65 4.99 -2.02
N VAL A 229 1.66 5.87 -1.96
CA VAL A 229 0.27 5.54 -1.69
C VAL A 229 -0.60 6.04 -2.85
N SER A 230 -1.44 5.16 -3.39
CA SER A 230 -2.38 5.46 -4.49
C SER A 230 -3.80 4.99 -4.13
N LEU A 231 -4.80 5.57 -4.80
CA LEU A 231 -6.18 5.04 -4.78
C LEU A 231 -6.32 3.82 -5.66
#